data_a21174e40d07dd6236651132aff90a30
#
_entry.id   a21174e40d07dd6236651132aff90a30
#
_cell.length_a   1.000
_cell.length_b   1.000
_cell.length_c   1.000
_cell.angle_alpha   90.00
_cell.angle_beta   90.00
_cell.angle_gamma   90.00
#
_symmetry.space_group_name_H-M   'P 1'
#
loop_
_entity.id
_entity.type
_entity.pdbx_description
1 polymer ?
#
loop_
_entity_poly.entity_id
_entity_poly.type
_entity_poly.pdbx_seq_one_letter_code
_entity_poly.pdbx_strand_id
1 'polypeptide(L)'
;KYKPEWTIYFFRKETPVFKTLWRQDSVIMKIHGFQTLTLLDYPGYTAATIFLGGCNFRCPFCQNAGLVLRPDEEPVIPEDDVLAFLKKRRRVLDGVCITGGEPTLEPELPELIRSIKELGYLVKLDTNGTHPAIVRKLAEEKLIDYVAMDIKSSREHYARLAGNSSEKLLAVVE
;
A
#
# COMPACT_ATOMS: atom_id res chain seq x y z
N LYS A 1 -29.50 10.95 2.89
CA LYS A 1 -28.78 9.82 2.25
C LYS A 1 -27.73 10.43 1.34
N TYR A 2 -26.54 10.64 1.89
CA TYR A 2 -25.39 11.15 1.16
C TYR A 2 -24.59 9.91 0.72
N LYS A 3 -24.47 9.69 -0.59
CA LYS A 3 -23.50 8.78 -1.18
C LYS A 3 -22.31 9.62 -1.60
N PRO A 4 -21.12 9.46 -1.05
CA PRO A 4 -19.94 10.07 -1.63
C PRO A 4 -19.57 9.29 -2.88
N GLU A 5 -19.66 9.93 -4.04
CA GLU A 5 -19.11 9.41 -5.28
C GLU A 5 -17.59 9.57 -5.25
N TRP A 6 -16.89 8.53 -4.82
CA TRP A 6 -15.46 8.42 -5.04
C TRP A 6 -15.27 7.90 -6.48
N THR A 7 -14.94 8.80 -7.38
CA THR A 7 -14.61 8.43 -8.75
C THR A 7 -13.24 7.76 -8.78
N ILE A 8 -13.23 6.45 -8.62
CA ILE A 8 -12.06 5.63 -8.96
C ILE A 8 -12.03 5.57 -10.48
N TYR A 9 -11.05 6.21 -11.11
CA TYR A 9 -10.85 6.08 -12.53
C TYR A 9 -10.35 4.67 -12.85
N PHE A 10 -11.26 3.79 -13.25
CA PHE A 10 -10.93 2.56 -13.93
C PHE A 10 -10.48 2.90 -15.36
N PHE A 11 -9.23 2.65 -15.67
CA PHE A 11 -8.80 2.65 -17.06
C PHE A 11 -9.47 1.49 -17.79
N ARG A 12 -10.40 1.81 -18.66
CA ARG A 12 -11.06 0.85 -19.57
C ARG A 12 -10.02 0.31 -20.54
N LYS A 13 -9.92 -1.01 -20.63
CA LYS A 13 -9.14 -1.72 -21.65
C LYS A 13 -9.59 -1.28 -23.02
N GLU A 14 -8.63 -0.84 -23.85
CA GLU A 14 -8.53 -1.14 -25.28
C GLU A 14 -7.36 -0.37 -25.91
N THR A 15 -6.18 -0.98 -25.95
CA THR A 15 -5.21 -0.78 -27.03
C THR A 15 -4.39 -2.06 -27.20
N PRO A 16 -4.32 -2.61 -28.43
CA PRO A 16 -3.65 -3.88 -28.71
C PRO A 16 -2.20 -3.66 -29.16
N VAL A 17 -1.29 -3.36 -28.26
CA VAL A 17 0.16 -3.47 -28.52
C VAL A 17 0.92 -3.75 -27.24
N PHE A 18 0.80 -4.93 -26.64
CA PHE A 18 1.80 -5.46 -25.69
C PHE A 18 1.68 -6.98 -25.61
N LYS A 19 2.09 -7.65 -26.67
CA LYS A 19 2.60 -9.01 -26.58
C LYS A 19 4.07 -8.91 -26.93
N THR A 20 4.96 -8.97 -25.94
CA THR A 20 6.23 -9.69 -26.04
C THR A 20 7.08 -9.46 -24.78
N LEU A 21 7.65 -10.57 -24.29
CA LEU A 21 8.62 -10.70 -23.23
C LEU A 21 8.07 -10.72 -21.79
N TRP A 22 7.33 -11.77 -21.47
CA TRP A 22 7.17 -12.20 -20.09
C TRP A 22 8.48 -12.90 -19.65
N ARG A 23 9.17 -12.29 -18.70
CA ARG A 23 10.10 -13.04 -17.84
C ARG A 23 9.23 -13.97 -17.00
N GLN A 24 9.33 -15.26 -17.22
CA GLN A 24 8.86 -16.27 -16.29
C GLN A 24 9.63 -16.11 -14.99
N ASP A 25 8.92 -16.16 -13.85
CA ASP A 25 9.41 -16.23 -12.46
C ASP A 25 9.79 -14.92 -11.72
N SER A 26 9.24 -13.76 -12.05
CA SER A 26 9.19 -12.67 -11.07
C SER A 26 7.84 -12.71 -10.33
N VAL A 27 7.88 -12.77 -9.01
CA VAL A 27 6.71 -12.49 -8.17
C VAL A 27 6.28 -11.06 -8.51
N ILE A 28 5.18 -10.92 -9.26
CA ILE A 28 4.69 -9.61 -9.69
C ILE A 28 3.98 -8.99 -8.49
N MET A 29 4.48 -7.85 -8.02
CA MET A 29 3.80 -7.08 -6.98
C MET A 29 2.36 -6.77 -7.41
N LYS A 30 1.41 -7.04 -6.52
CA LYS A 30 -0.01 -6.83 -6.77
C LYS A 30 -0.45 -5.47 -6.23
N ILE A 31 -0.40 -4.44 -7.08
CA ILE A 31 -1.01 -3.14 -6.80
C ILE A 31 -2.47 -3.23 -7.22
N HIS A 32 -3.39 -3.09 -6.27
CA HIS A 32 -4.83 -3.23 -6.53
C HIS A 32 -5.57 -1.89 -6.59
N GLY A 33 -4.92 -0.80 -6.19
CA GLY A 33 -5.48 0.54 -6.28
C GLY A 33 -4.40 1.59 -6.39
N PHE A 34 -4.71 2.67 -7.09
CA PHE A 34 -3.83 3.81 -7.25
C PHE A 34 -4.63 5.10 -7.27
N GLN A 35 -4.48 5.90 -6.21
CA GLN A 35 -5.03 7.24 -6.14
C GLN A 35 -3.96 8.24 -6.60
N THR A 36 -4.24 8.92 -7.69
CA THR A 36 -3.27 9.77 -8.38
C THR A 36 -2.94 11.08 -7.68
N LEU A 37 -3.79 11.52 -6.75
CA LEU A 37 -3.61 12.71 -5.91
C LEU A 37 -4.36 12.56 -4.59
N THR A 38 -3.67 12.81 -3.50
CA THR A 38 -4.24 12.97 -2.17
C THR A 38 -3.63 14.17 -1.45
N LEU A 39 -4.42 14.83 -0.62
CA LEU A 39 -3.99 15.91 0.28
C LEU A 39 -4.14 15.47 1.75
N LEU A 40 -4.58 14.24 2.00
CA LEU A 40 -4.91 13.73 3.32
C LEU A 40 -3.97 12.60 3.77
N ASP A 41 -3.57 11.72 2.85
CA ASP A 41 -2.85 10.50 3.21
C ASP A 41 -1.39 10.75 3.59
N TYR A 42 -0.81 11.88 3.19
CA TYR A 42 0.54 12.26 3.59
C TYR A 42 0.51 13.65 4.25
N PRO A 43 0.59 13.75 5.59
CA PRO A 43 0.49 15.04 6.27
C PRO A 43 1.51 16.06 5.79
N GLY A 44 1.03 17.21 5.32
CA GLY A 44 1.86 18.33 4.87
C GLY A 44 2.39 18.24 3.44
N TYR A 45 2.06 17.18 2.69
CA TYR A 45 2.55 16.97 1.33
C TYR A 45 1.43 16.62 0.36
N THR A 46 1.61 17.00 -0.91
CA THR A 46 0.81 16.46 -2.01
C THR A 46 1.33 15.08 -2.38
N ALA A 47 0.49 14.07 -2.40
CA ALA A 47 0.94 12.70 -2.63
C ALA A 47 0.04 11.91 -3.58
N ALA A 48 0.55 10.81 -4.08
CA ALA A 48 -0.24 9.71 -4.63
C ALA A 48 -0.32 8.58 -3.60
N THR A 49 -1.36 7.73 -3.67
CA THR A 49 -1.52 6.59 -2.77
C THR A 49 -1.58 5.29 -3.55
N ILE A 50 -0.73 4.34 -3.18
CA ILE A 50 -0.67 2.97 -3.72
C ILE A 50 -1.34 2.04 -2.72
N PHE A 51 -2.27 1.20 -3.19
CA PHE A 51 -2.96 0.21 -2.38
C PHE A 51 -2.52 -1.19 -2.75
N LEU A 52 -1.88 -1.89 -1.80
CA LEU A 52 -1.46 -3.29 -1.94
C LEU A 52 -2.52 -4.24 -1.40
N GLY A 53 -2.58 -5.46 -1.94
CA GLY A 53 -3.54 -6.46 -1.52
C GLY A 53 -3.07 -7.29 -0.33
N GLY A 54 -3.99 -8.04 0.27
CA GLY A 54 -3.69 -8.93 1.38
C GLY A 54 -3.47 -8.23 2.71
N CYS A 55 -3.86 -8.88 3.80
CA CYS A 55 -3.62 -8.43 5.16
C CYS A 55 -3.69 -9.63 6.10
N ASN A 56 -2.91 -9.61 7.15
CA ASN A 56 -2.95 -10.59 8.22
C ASN A 56 -3.99 -10.25 9.32
N PHE A 57 -4.65 -9.09 9.23
CA PHE A 57 -5.77 -8.72 10.09
C PHE A 57 -7.12 -8.91 9.40
N ARG A 58 -8.18 -9.00 10.22
CA ARG A 58 -9.58 -9.13 9.78
C ARG A 58 -10.47 -8.16 10.55
N CYS A 59 -10.07 -6.89 10.57
CA CYS A 59 -10.78 -5.85 11.32
C CYS A 59 -12.21 -5.70 10.79
N PRO A 60 -13.24 -5.74 11.65
CA PRO A 60 -14.65 -5.67 11.22
C PRO A 60 -15.03 -4.31 10.61
N PHE A 61 -14.24 -3.28 10.86
CA PHE A 61 -14.42 -1.92 10.33
C PHE A 61 -13.44 -1.59 9.19
N CYS A 62 -12.83 -2.61 8.56
CA CYS A 62 -11.85 -2.40 7.48
C CYS A 62 -12.51 -1.73 6.28
N GLN A 63 -11.99 -0.56 5.89
CA GLN A 63 -12.48 0.18 4.72
C GLN A 63 -12.03 -0.47 3.40
N ASN A 64 -10.94 -1.24 3.44
CA ASN A 64 -10.36 -1.94 2.28
C ASN A 64 -10.70 -3.44 2.31
N ALA A 65 -11.91 -3.81 2.75
CA ALA A 65 -12.27 -5.22 2.95
C ALA A 65 -12.11 -6.09 1.68
N GLY A 66 -12.37 -5.55 0.48
CA GLY A 66 -12.13 -6.23 -0.80
C GLY A 66 -10.67 -6.65 -0.95
N LEU A 67 -9.76 -5.70 -0.79
CA LEU A 67 -8.30 -5.93 -0.88
C LEU A 67 -7.78 -6.94 0.15
N VAL A 68 -8.46 -7.04 1.31
CA VAL A 68 -8.04 -7.90 2.42
C VAL A 68 -8.59 -9.32 2.28
N LEU A 69 -9.87 -9.44 1.92
CA LEU A 69 -10.58 -10.72 1.93
C LEU A 69 -10.48 -11.47 0.60
N ARG A 70 -10.44 -10.74 -0.49
CA ARG A 70 -10.48 -11.28 -1.86
C ARG A 70 -9.58 -10.52 -2.81
N PRO A 71 -8.27 -10.38 -2.49
CA PRO A 71 -7.36 -9.61 -3.33
C PRO A 71 -7.28 -10.14 -4.77
N ASP A 72 -7.44 -11.45 -4.98
CA ASP A 72 -7.38 -12.05 -6.32
C ASP A 72 -8.61 -11.73 -7.20
N GLU A 73 -9.71 -11.22 -6.62
CA GLU A 73 -10.89 -10.74 -7.35
C GLU A 73 -10.74 -9.26 -7.74
N GLU A 74 -9.83 -8.53 -7.13
CA GLU A 74 -9.60 -7.11 -7.40
C GLU A 74 -8.68 -6.92 -8.63
N PRO A 75 -8.89 -5.86 -9.43
CA PRO A 75 -8.03 -5.58 -10.56
C PRO A 75 -6.58 -5.33 -10.13
N VAL A 76 -5.62 -5.76 -10.94
CA VAL A 76 -4.19 -5.50 -10.73
C VAL A 76 -3.74 -4.39 -11.67
N ILE A 77 -3.07 -3.39 -11.11
CA ILE A 77 -2.44 -2.29 -11.84
C ILE A 77 -0.96 -2.64 -12.02
N PRO A 78 -0.43 -2.65 -13.25
CA PRO A 78 0.99 -2.87 -13.48
C PRO A 78 1.85 -1.83 -12.77
N GLU A 79 2.91 -2.28 -12.10
CA GLU A 79 3.86 -1.39 -11.42
C GLU A 79 4.46 -0.36 -12.38
N ASP A 80 4.79 -0.77 -13.61
CA ASP A 80 5.32 0.11 -14.65
C ASP A 80 4.38 1.28 -14.97
N ASP A 81 3.08 1.06 -14.96
CA ASP A 81 2.08 2.12 -15.20
C ASP A 81 2.08 3.15 -14.07
N VAL A 82 2.18 2.67 -12.82
CA VAL A 82 2.29 3.53 -11.64
C VAL A 82 3.58 4.34 -11.68
N LEU A 83 4.73 3.70 -11.93
CA LEU A 83 6.01 4.38 -12.02
C LEU A 83 6.07 5.38 -13.19
N ALA A 84 5.48 5.03 -14.35
CA ALA A 84 5.38 5.94 -15.48
C ALA A 84 4.52 7.16 -15.17
N PHE A 85 3.43 6.99 -14.42
CA PHE A 85 2.62 8.10 -13.92
C PHE A 85 3.42 8.99 -12.96
N LEU A 86 4.06 8.41 -11.95
CA LEU A 86 4.88 9.14 -10.99
C LEU A 86 5.98 9.92 -11.69
N LYS A 87 6.69 9.32 -12.66
CA LYS A 87 7.71 9.99 -13.44
C LYS A 87 7.20 11.28 -14.12
N LYS A 88 5.96 11.28 -14.62
CA LYS A 88 5.32 12.46 -15.24
C LYS A 88 4.90 13.51 -14.23
N ARG A 89 4.73 13.16 -12.96
CA ARG A 89 4.19 14.02 -11.89
C ARG A 89 5.23 14.57 -10.91
N ARG A 90 6.53 14.36 -11.14
CA ARG A 90 7.65 14.77 -10.25
C ARG A 90 7.67 16.25 -9.85
N ARG A 91 6.98 17.13 -10.58
CA ARG A 91 6.89 18.57 -10.26
C ARG A 91 5.58 18.95 -9.58
N VAL A 92 4.69 17.99 -9.36
CA VAL A 92 3.33 18.24 -8.83
C VAL A 92 3.13 17.52 -7.51
N LEU A 93 3.69 16.31 -7.38
CA LEU A 93 3.60 15.51 -6.18
C LEU A 93 4.90 15.56 -5.40
N ASP A 94 4.80 15.64 -4.08
CA ASP A 94 5.93 15.63 -3.14
C ASP A 94 6.25 14.20 -2.69
N GLY A 95 5.24 13.35 -2.58
CA GLY A 95 5.41 12.02 -2.00
C GLY A 95 4.45 10.95 -2.52
N VAL A 96 4.69 9.75 -2.04
CA VAL A 96 3.86 8.57 -2.27
C VAL A 96 3.54 7.92 -0.93
N CYS A 97 2.26 7.67 -0.68
CA CYS A 97 1.78 6.86 0.44
C CYS A 97 1.60 5.42 -0.03
N ILE A 98 2.11 4.44 0.69
CA ILE A 98 1.92 3.02 0.43
C ILE A 98 1.06 2.46 1.57
N THR A 99 -0.08 1.89 1.20
CA THR A 99 -1.13 1.43 2.11
C THR A 99 -1.89 0.23 1.50
N GLY A 100 -3.14 -0.01 1.87
CA GLY A 100 -4.02 -1.02 1.28
C GLY A 100 -4.48 -2.05 2.30
N GLY A 101 -3.98 -3.29 2.20
CA GLY A 101 -4.05 -4.30 3.24
C GLY A 101 -2.94 -4.08 4.28
N GLU A 102 -1.94 -4.97 4.31
CA GLU A 102 -0.72 -4.77 5.08
C GLU A 102 0.49 -4.81 4.12
N PRO A 103 1.08 -3.66 3.80
CA PRO A 103 2.16 -3.58 2.81
C PRO A 103 3.40 -4.40 3.18
N THR A 104 3.69 -4.57 4.47
CA THR A 104 4.86 -5.32 4.93
C THR A 104 4.77 -6.83 4.71
N LEU A 105 3.64 -7.33 4.21
CA LEU A 105 3.48 -8.71 3.75
C LEU A 105 4.08 -8.94 2.36
N GLU A 106 4.24 -7.87 1.57
CA GLU A 106 4.74 -7.98 0.21
C GLU A 106 6.27 -8.07 0.20
N PRO A 107 6.84 -9.18 -0.30
CA PRO A 107 8.29 -9.36 -0.35
C PRO A 107 9.00 -8.31 -1.20
N GLU A 108 8.34 -7.85 -2.27
CA GLU A 108 8.86 -6.89 -3.25
C GLU A 108 8.68 -5.41 -2.81
N LEU A 109 8.13 -5.17 -1.60
CA LEU A 109 7.93 -3.82 -1.08
C LEU A 109 9.21 -2.96 -1.09
N PRO A 110 10.39 -3.46 -0.67
CA PRO A 110 11.61 -2.66 -0.68
C PRO A 110 12.02 -2.20 -2.10
N GLU A 111 11.83 -3.05 -3.10
CA GLU A 111 12.15 -2.77 -4.51
C GLU A 111 11.24 -1.68 -5.07
N LEU A 112 9.92 -1.78 -4.84
CA LEU A 112 8.98 -0.73 -5.20
C LEU A 112 9.37 0.61 -4.57
N ILE A 113 9.68 0.60 -3.27
CA ILE A 113 10.07 1.81 -2.56
C ILE A 113 11.34 2.41 -3.17
N ARG A 114 12.35 1.60 -3.49
CA ARG A 114 13.59 2.07 -4.15
C ARG A 114 13.28 2.75 -5.48
N SER A 115 12.45 2.14 -6.31
CA SER A 115 12.03 2.71 -7.59
C SER A 115 11.35 4.07 -7.40
N ILE A 116 10.49 4.22 -6.38
CA ILE A 116 9.82 5.47 -6.03
C ILE A 116 10.85 6.52 -5.52
N LYS A 117 11.78 6.12 -4.65
CA LYS A 117 12.84 6.99 -4.13
C LYS A 117 13.78 7.48 -5.23
N GLU A 118 14.12 6.64 -6.21
CA GLU A 118 14.93 7.03 -7.38
C GLU A 118 14.24 8.10 -8.24
N LEU A 119 12.92 8.14 -8.25
CA LEU A 119 12.16 9.23 -8.85
C LEU A 119 12.19 10.51 -8.02
N GLY A 120 12.75 10.51 -6.80
CA GLY A 120 12.93 11.67 -5.92
C GLY A 120 11.72 11.97 -5.04
N TYR A 121 10.84 11.00 -4.79
CA TYR A 121 9.69 11.16 -3.91
C TYR A 121 10.02 10.89 -2.44
N LEU A 122 9.28 11.55 -1.55
CA LEU A 122 9.14 11.10 -0.17
C LEU A 122 8.21 9.89 -0.12
N VAL A 123 8.49 8.95 0.79
CA VAL A 123 7.68 7.75 0.95
C VAL A 123 7.10 7.66 2.36
N LYS A 124 5.77 7.56 2.44
CA LYS A 124 5.04 7.23 3.67
C LYS A 124 4.57 5.79 3.60
N LEU A 125 4.78 5.06 4.67
CA LEU A 125 4.28 3.69 4.84
C LEU A 125 3.19 3.66 5.91
N ASP A 126 2.00 3.16 5.55
CA ASP A 126 0.95 2.81 6.49
C ASP A 126 1.06 1.32 6.82
N THR A 127 1.07 0.97 8.09
CA THR A 127 1.24 -0.42 8.53
C THR A 127 0.46 -0.71 9.81
N ASN A 128 0.04 -1.94 9.97
CA ASN A 128 -0.52 -2.44 11.23
C ASN A 128 0.56 -2.81 12.27
N GLY A 129 1.85 -2.68 11.91
CA GLY A 129 2.98 -2.88 12.79
C GLY A 129 3.38 -4.33 13.05
N THR A 130 2.75 -5.32 12.44
CA THR A 130 3.03 -6.74 12.73
C THR A 130 4.39 -7.25 12.25
N HIS A 131 5.10 -6.48 11.42
CA HIS A 131 6.42 -6.80 10.91
C HIS A 131 7.45 -5.72 11.27
N PRO A 132 7.75 -5.49 12.56
CA PRO A 132 8.62 -4.39 13.01
C PRO A 132 10.04 -4.49 12.46
N ALA A 133 10.53 -5.70 12.21
CA ALA A 133 11.86 -5.91 11.63
C ALA A 133 11.96 -5.36 10.20
N ILE A 134 10.89 -5.50 9.39
CA ILE A 134 10.82 -4.96 8.03
C ILE A 134 10.78 -3.43 8.09
N VAL A 135 9.92 -2.86 8.93
CA VAL A 135 9.80 -1.41 9.09
C VAL A 135 11.14 -0.81 9.54
N ARG A 136 11.82 -1.44 10.51
CA ARG A 136 13.14 -1.01 10.98
C ARG A 136 14.16 -1.02 9.85
N LYS A 137 14.24 -2.11 9.09
CA LYS A 137 15.16 -2.22 7.95
C LYS A 137 14.90 -1.13 6.91
N LEU A 138 13.65 -0.88 6.54
CA LEU A 138 13.29 0.19 5.59
C LEU A 138 13.70 1.57 6.11
N ALA A 139 13.57 1.83 7.42
CA ALA A 139 13.98 3.07 8.05
C ALA A 139 15.51 3.23 8.10
N GLU A 140 16.25 2.17 8.46
CA GLU A 140 17.71 2.16 8.50
C GLU A 140 18.32 2.37 7.09
N GLU A 141 17.70 1.80 6.05
CA GLU A 141 18.07 2.00 4.66
C GLU A 141 17.60 3.37 4.09
N LYS A 142 16.91 4.19 4.89
CA LYS A 142 16.33 5.50 4.49
C LYS A 142 15.37 5.41 3.30
N LEU A 143 14.69 4.29 3.18
CA LEU A 143 13.71 4.06 2.13
C LEU A 143 12.36 4.71 2.45
N ILE A 144 12.00 4.82 3.73
CA ILE A 144 10.77 5.48 4.18
C ILE A 144 11.10 6.75 4.97
N ASP A 145 10.30 7.81 4.72
CA ASP A 145 10.45 9.12 5.34
C ASP A 145 9.40 9.32 6.46
N TYR A 146 8.32 8.57 6.42
CA TYR A 146 7.24 8.63 7.40
C TYR A 146 6.61 7.25 7.59
N VAL A 147 6.30 6.89 8.83
CA VAL A 147 5.53 5.69 9.17
C VAL A 147 4.28 6.09 9.93
N ALA A 148 3.13 5.64 9.44
CA ALA A 148 1.89 5.70 10.18
C ALA A 148 1.52 4.28 10.64
N MET A 149 1.61 4.03 11.94
CA MET A 149 1.23 2.76 12.51
C MET A 149 -0.20 2.82 13.06
N ASP A 150 -1.04 1.93 12.58
CA ASP A 150 -2.43 1.81 13.00
C ASP A 150 -2.56 0.98 14.29
N ILE A 151 -2.81 1.62 15.40
CA ILE A 151 -3.23 0.95 16.63
C ILE A 151 -4.74 0.76 16.61
N LYS A 152 -5.20 -0.48 16.48
CA LYS A 152 -6.61 -0.79 16.22
C LYS A 152 -7.49 -0.79 17.47
N SER A 153 -6.93 -1.02 18.67
CA SER A 153 -7.68 -1.05 19.94
C SER A 153 -6.75 -0.98 21.16
N SER A 154 -7.36 -1.03 22.36
CA SER A 154 -6.62 -1.31 23.59
C SER A 154 -6.05 -2.73 23.57
N ARG A 155 -5.02 -2.97 24.37
CA ARG A 155 -4.31 -4.26 24.45
C ARG A 155 -5.27 -5.44 24.69
N GLU A 156 -6.22 -5.29 25.62
CA GLU A 156 -7.15 -6.34 26.02
C GLU A 156 -8.13 -6.74 24.90
N HIS A 157 -8.42 -5.81 24.00
CA HIS A 157 -9.38 -6.02 22.91
C HIS A 157 -8.72 -6.22 21.54
N TYR A 158 -7.39 -6.08 21.49
CA TYR A 158 -6.65 -6.01 20.22
C TYR A 158 -6.85 -7.27 19.36
N ALA A 159 -6.66 -8.44 19.94
CA ALA A 159 -6.79 -9.71 19.24
C ALA A 159 -8.20 -9.92 18.63
N ARG A 160 -9.24 -9.51 19.38
CA ARG A 160 -10.62 -9.62 18.92
C ARG A 160 -10.93 -8.66 17.76
N LEU A 161 -10.41 -7.44 17.80
CA LEU A 161 -10.66 -6.45 16.77
C LEU A 161 -9.80 -6.67 15.52
N ALA A 162 -8.56 -7.12 15.68
CA ALA A 162 -7.71 -7.48 14.57
C ALA A 162 -8.17 -8.78 13.87
N GLY A 163 -9.11 -9.53 14.48
CA GLY A 163 -9.62 -10.79 13.95
C GLY A 163 -8.60 -11.92 14.03
N ASN A 164 -7.60 -11.78 14.89
CA ASN A 164 -6.55 -12.77 15.10
C ASN A 164 -6.27 -12.92 16.60
N SER A 165 -6.31 -14.13 17.10
CA SER A 165 -6.09 -14.45 18.52
C SER A 165 -4.63 -14.74 18.88
N SER A 166 -3.68 -14.45 17.99
CA SER A 166 -2.28 -14.78 18.22
C SER A 166 -1.64 -13.85 19.27
N GLU A 167 -1.14 -14.43 20.36
CA GLU A 167 -0.36 -13.72 21.40
C GLU A 167 0.87 -13.00 20.80
N LYS A 168 1.42 -13.49 19.69
CA LYS A 168 2.53 -12.86 18.97
C LYS A 168 2.20 -11.46 18.46
N LEU A 169 0.91 -11.16 18.21
CA LEU A 169 0.46 -9.84 17.78
C LEU A 169 0.47 -8.82 18.92
N LEU A 170 0.25 -9.25 20.14
CA LEU A 170 0.27 -8.36 21.31
C LEU A 170 1.68 -7.87 21.62
N ALA A 171 2.69 -8.69 21.38
CA ALA A 171 4.09 -8.34 21.56
C ALA A 171 4.61 -7.26 20.58
N VAL A 172 3.89 -6.98 19.51
CA VAL A 172 4.26 -5.95 18.52
C VAL A 172 3.77 -4.56 18.94
N VAL A 173 2.77 -4.50 19.82
CA VAL A 173 2.18 -3.24 20.30
C VAL A 173 2.88 -2.72 21.57
N GLU A 174 3.76 -3.51 22.16
CA GLU A 174 4.67 -3.14 23.25
C GLU A 174 5.95 -2.49 22.74
#